data_9bb9d66bcfdf31aee8a40f0a78ca7d35
#
_entry.id   9bb9d66bcfdf31aee8a40f0a78ca7d35
#
_cell.length_a   1.000
_cell.length_b   1.000
_cell.length_c   1.000
_cell.angle_alpha   90.00
_cell.angle_beta   90.00
_cell.angle_gamma   90.00
#
_symmetry.space_group_name_H-M   'P 1'
#
loop_
_entity.id
_entity.type
_entity.pdbx_description
1 polymer ?
#
loop_
_entity_poly.entity_id
_entity_poly.type
_entity_poly.pdbx_seq_one_letter_code
_entity_poly.pdbx_strand_id
1 'polypeptide(L)'
;MKVYSAYCTSGALEILLDRYEELVELTDLLGNNALHYAAQHNNARIVSILLNKYSNLAYKQNDEKHTPLHTAAYYGSAEAAKELLKQFPDAIEMVDNTRQSALHIAARNDKVDVLELLLKYVLPEEIVNQQDRDGNTPLHHAAKLLNRQSTMLLLNDRRVKPWLLNQDEDTAFALSCRAGIFEMNVDEMDLWKELKKHESRRHNQQVLTEQQFRPLWYWGRRTYMVSSVVINLFVAAMMSMATFAVTLAVPGGYSQQSGTAIVGHHLAFKIFAVGNTISMCGSTSTVLVLCYLSWKYHGQVLTRLIWANMLIVLSVLTAIVSMLTAVYLTIAPVSRFLAYVVIAIGASAPFLACLILRKSLTRKSLFTRWIGMKLVPQGETGHT
;
A
#
# COMPACT_ATOMS: atom_id res chain seq x y z
N MET A 1 15.19 4.57 41.33
CA MET A 1 14.79 5.72 40.49
C MET A 1 13.62 5.40 39.56
N LYS A 2 13.62 4.30 38.78
CA LYS A 2 12.49 3.92 37.89
C LYS A 2 11.08 3.99 38.51
N VAL A 3 10.97 3.48 39.77
CA VAL A 3 9.68 3.40 40.47
C VAL A 3 9.22 4.78 40.96
N TYR A 4 10.15 5.68 41.29
CA TYR A 4 9.83 6.99 41.86
C TYR A 4 9.34 8.00 40.81
N SER A 5 9.87 7.97 39.58
CA SER A 5 9.43 8.90 38.51
C SER A 5 8.09 8.52 37.88
N ALA A 6 7.68 7.25 37.99
CA ALA A 6 6.44 6.76 37.40
C ALA A 6 5.21 6.84 38.31
N TYR A 7 5.41 6.64 39.65
CA TYR A 7 4.30 6.39 40.58
C TYR A 7 4.29 7.27 41.85
N CYS A 8 5.33 8.09 42.08
CA CYS A 8 5.33 8.95 43.27
C CYS A 8 4.35 10.12 43.20
N THR A 9 3.66 10.36 44.29
CA THR A 9 3.00 11.65 44.51
C THR A 9 4.08 12.74 44.57
N SER A 10 3.82 13.88 43.92
CA SER A 10 4.79 14.99 43.81
C SER A 10 5.47 15.40 45.13
N GLY A 11 4.74 15.34 46.23
CA GLY A 11 5.31 15.68 47.55
C GLY A 11 6.37 14.70 48.02
N ALA A 12 6.24 13.39 47.75
CA ALA A 12 7.26 12.42 48.12
C ALA A 12 8.54 12.60 47.29
N LEU A 13 8.43 12.98 46.03
CA LEU A 13 9.58 13.26 45.16
C LEU A 13 10.34 14.51 45.66
N GLU A 14 9.63 15.59 45.96
CA GLU A 14 10.25 16.82 46.48
C GLU A 14 11.06 16.55 47.78
N ILE A 15 10.47 15.84 48.74
CA ILE A 15 11.15 15.44 49.97
C ILE A 15 12.39 14.58 49.69
N LEU A 16 12.32 13.63 48.74
CA LEU A 16 13.46 12.80 48.38
C LEU A 16 14.57 13.61 47.71
N LEU A 17 14.23 14.54 46.82
CA LEU A 17 15.18 15.39 46.13
C LEU A 17 15.83 16.41 47.06
N ASP A 18 15.14 16.84 48.12
CA ASP A 18 15.71 17.73 49.14
C ASP A 18 16.68 17.01 50.06
N ARG A 19 16.43 15.71 50.29
CA ARG A 19 17.26 14.93 51.22
C ARG A 19 18.43 14.21 50.56
N TYR A 20 18.31 13.91 49.25
CA TYR A 20 19.29 13.11 48.52
C TYR A 20 19.51 13.68 47.10
N GLU A 21 20.17 14.82 47.03
CA GLU A 21 20.46 15.50 45.75
C GLU A 21 21.25 14.61 44.77
N GLU A 22 22.15 13.76 45.30
CA GLU A 22 22.97 12.83 44.51
C GLU A 22 22.15 11.84 43.67
N LEU A 23 20.90 11.54 44.07
CA LEU A 23 20.03 10.63 43.36
C LEU A 23 19.63 11.13 41.96
N VAL A 24 19.70 12.44 41.73
CA VAL A 24 19.31 13.06 40.47
C VAL A 24 20.30 12.77 39.34
N GLU A 25 21.59 12.66 39.70
CA GLU A 25 22.68 12.36 38.75
C GLU A 25 22.77 10.85 38.42
N LEU A 26 22.04 9.98 39.13
CA LEU A 26 22.09 8.56 38.90
C LEU A 26 21.38 8.21 37.58
N THR A 27 22.06 7.41 36.79
CA THR A 27 21.54 6.83 35.54
C THR A 27 21.33 5.32 35.68
N ASP A 28 20.50 4.76 34.81
CA ASP A 28 20.37 3.30 34.66
C ASP A 28 21.50 2.74 33.75
N LEU A 29 21.41 1.44 33.46
CA LEU A 29 22.35 0.73 32.57
C LEU A 29 22.35 1.24 31.12
N LEU A 30 21.36 2.03 30.72
CA LEU A 30 21.24 2.67 29.41
C LEU A 30 21.55 4.15 29.43
N GLY A 31 22.05 4.65 30.58
CA GLY A 31 22.34 6.08 30.78
C GLY A 31 21.10 6.95 31.03
N ASN A 32 19.89 6.39 31.19
CA ASN A 32 18.68 7.18 31.41
C ASN A 32 18.65 7.71 32.88
N ASN A 33 18.41 9.00 33.01
CA ASN A 33 18.20 9.67 34.29
C ASN A 33 16.70 9.74 34.68
N ALA A 34 16.41 10.32 35.83
CA ALA A 34 15.03 10.48 36.32
C ALA A 34 14.12 11.24 35.36
N LEU A 35 14.66 12.24 34.62
CA LEU A 35 13.88 13.05 33.69
C LEU A 35 13.50 12.26 32.42
N HIS A 36 14.36 11.34 31.96
CA HIS A 36 14.00 10.41 30.87
C HIS A 36 12.80 9.55 31.28
N TYR A 37 12.77 9.03 32.50
CA TYR A 37 11.62 8.23 32.96
C TYR A 37 10.36 9.09 33.15
N ALA A 38 10.48 10.33 33.67
CA ALA A 38 9.35 11.23 33.75
C ALA A 38 8.76 11.56 32.38
N ALA A 39 9.62 11.75 31.39
CA ALA A 39 9.25 11.94 29.99
C ALA A 39 8.58 10.70 29.38
N GLN A 40 9.15 9.51 29.63
CA GLN A 40 8.59 8.23 29.18
C GLN A 40 7.15 8.01 29.65
N HIS A 41 6.87 8.35 30.91
CA HIS A 41 5.57 8.15 31.55
C HIS A 41 4.59 9.33 31.38
N ASN A 42 4.93 10.30 30.55
CA ASN A 42 4.13 11.51 30.30
C ASN A 42 3.76 12.29 31.57
N ASN A 43 4.65 12.32 32.58
CA ASN A 43 4.39 12.96 33.85
C ASN A 43 4.92 14.40 33.86
N ALA A 44 4.15 15.33 33.29
CA ALA A 44 4.50 16.74 33.19
C ALA A 44 4.80 17.39 34.54
N ARG A 45 4.13 16.96 35.62
CA ARG A 45 4.36 17.51 36.96
C ARG A 45 5.74 17.12 37.52
N ILE A 46 6.14 15.86 37.33
CA ILE A 46 7.50 15.42 37.74
C ILE A 46 8.54 16.11 36.85
N VAL A 47 8.28 16.23 35.53
CA VAL A 47 9.14 16.99 34.63
C VAL A 47 9.35 18.40 35.11
N SER A 48 8.28 19.14 35.48
CA SER A 48 8.41 20.53 35.96
C SER A 48 9.19 20.63 37.28
N ILE A 49 8.96 19.72 38.23
CA ILE A 49 9.69 19.70 39.50
C ILE A 49 11.18 19.48 39.28
N LEU A 50 11.54 18.49 38.44
CA LEU A 50 12.94 18.17 38.16
C LEU A 50 13.64 19.33 37.43
N LEU A 51 12.98 19.94 36.45
CA LEU A 51 13.56 21.05 35.68
C LEU A 51 13.70 22.32 36.46
N ASN A 52 12.76 22.66 37.33
CA ASN A 52 12.84 23.83 38.21
C ASN A 52 14.03 23.76 39.16
N LYS A 53 14.39 22.55 39.61
CA LYS A 53 15.50 22.37 40.57
C LYS A 53 16.82 22.05 39.85
N TYR A 54 16.78 21.31 38.74
CA TYR A 54 17.95 20.80 38.01
C TYR A 54 17.80 20.99 36.47
N SER A 55 17.99 22.23 36.04
CA SER A 55 17.82 22.65 34.64
C SER A 55 18.74 21.92 33.66
N ASN A 56 19.93 21.50 34.10
CA ASN A 56 20.90 20.76 33.28
C ASN A 56 20.39 19.39 32.80
N LEU A 57 19.41 18.80 33.48
CA LEU A 57 18.83 17.51 33.11
C LEU A 57 18.12 17.55 31.75
N ALA A 58 17.61 18.71 31.31
CA ALA A 58 16.95 18.87 30.03
C ALA A 58 17.82 18.44 28.82
N TYR A 59 19.14 18.65 28.95
CA TYR A 59 20.13 18.38 27.89
C TYR A 59 20.96 17.11 28.14
N LYS A 60 20.78 16.43 29.27
CA LYS A 60 21.50 15.18 29.55
C LYS A 60 21.08 14.12 28.57
N GLN A 61 22.07 13.47 27.98
CA GLN A 61 21.88 12.41 26.98
C GLN A 61 22.16 11.05 27.62
N ASN A 62 21.40 10.04 27.23
CA ASN A 62 21.67 8.65 27.56
C ASN A 62 22.75 8.04 26.62
N ASP A 63 23.01 6.74 26.68
CA ASP A 63 24.05 6.06 25.89
C ASP A 63 23.78 6.13 24.36
N GLU A 64 22.52 6.25 23.95
CA GLU A 64 22.11 6.47 22.55
C GLU A 64 22.12 7.95 22.15
N LYS A 65 22.57 8.83 23.06
CA LYS A 65 22.46 10.29 22.99
C LYS A 65 21.03 10.81 22.90
N HIS A 66 20.06 10.03 23.32
CA HIS A 66 18.70 10.54 23.50
C HIS A 66 18.63 11.50 24.68
N THR A 67 18.01 12.65 24.48
CA THR A 67 17.60 13.55 25.55
C THR A 67 16.22 13.13 26.09
N PRO A 68 15.76 13.67 27.22
CA PRO A 68 14.38 13.46 27.69
C PRO A 68 13.33 13.84 26.65
N LEU A 69 13.59 14.83 25.76
CA LEU A 69 12.69 15.20 24.69
C LEU A 69 12.62 14.12 23.60
N HIS A 70 13.74 13.47 23.26
CA HIS A 70 13.74 12.30 22.35
C HIS A 70 12.93 11.15 22.93
N THR A 71 13.06 10.91 24.24
CA THR A 71 12.28 9.90 24.95
C THR A 71 10.79 10.23 24.92
N ALA A 72 10.40 11.49 25.18
CA ALA A 72 9.01 11.93 25.06
C ALA A 72 8.47 11.73 23.63
N ALA A 73 9.28 12.03 22.61
CA ALA A 73 8.91 11.84 21.21
C ALA A 73 8.72 10.36 20.85
N TYR A 74 9.58 9.49 21.38
CA TYR A 74 9.48 8.04 21.15
C TYR A 74 8.20 7.43 21.73
N TYR A 75 7.86 7.79 22.97
CA TYR A 75 6.70 7.24 23.66
C TYR A 75 5.38 7.97 23.35
N GLY A 76 5.44 9.16 22.77
CA GLY A 76 4.25 9.97 22.48
C GLY A 76 3.77 10.78 23.67
N SER A 77 4.67 11.19 24.54
CA SER A 77 4.43 11.87 25.81
C SER A 77 4.27 13.38 25.59
N ALA A 78 3.11 13.81 25.07
CA ALA A 78 2.88 15.19 24.64
C ALA A 78 2.94 16.21 25.79
N GLU A 79 2.37 15.90 26.97
CA GLU A 79 2.38 16.81 28.10
C GLU A 79 3.79 16.99 28.71
N ALA A 80 4.56 15.91 28.76
CA ALA A 80 5.96 15.97 29.19
C ALA A 80 6.82 16.77 28.20
N ALA A 81 6.63 16.53 26.87
CA ALA A 81 7.31 17.29 25.83
C ALA A 81 6.97 18.78 25.88
N LYS A 82 5.71 19.11 26.14
CA LYS A 82 5.23 20.49 26.26
C LYS A 82 5.88 21.21 27.43
N GLU A 83 5.99 20.55 28.58
CA GLU A 83 6.64 21.14 29.78
C GLU A 83 8.15 21.31 29.59
N LEU A 84 8.80 20.32 28.92
CA LEU A 84 10.22 20.45 28.54
C LEU A 84 10.45 21.65 27.62
N LEU A 85 9.69 21.79 26.55
CA LEU A 85 9.86 22.87 25.57
C LEU A 85 9.46 24.25 26.07
N LYS A 86 8.55 24.31 27.03
CA LYS A 86 8.16 25.56 27.67
C LYS A 86 9.32 26.20 28.46
N GLN A 87 10.12 25.38 29.10
CA GLN A 87 11.26 25.84 29.92
C GLN A 87 12.57 25.85 29.12
N PHE A 88 12.76 24.89 28.21
CA PHE A 88 13.97 24.66 27.42
C PHE A 88 13.67 24.46 25.96
N PRO A 89 13.29 25.52 25.21
CA PRO A 89 12.95 25.42 23.78
C PRO A 89 14.12 24.92 22.94
N ASP A 90 15.35 25.24 23.29
CA ASP A 90 16.55 24.85 22.53
C ASP A 90 16.80 23.33 22.57
N ALA A 91 16.18 22.60 23.50
CA ALA A 91 16.27 21.13 23.52
C ALA A 91 15.77 20.45 22.24
N ILE A 92 14.98 21.18 21.43
CA ILE A 92 14.46 20.70 20.16
C ILE A 92 15.56 20.55 19.07
N GLU A 93 16.67 21.27 19.21
CA GLU A 93 17.80 21.25 18.27
C GLU A 93 18.76 20.08 18.52
N MET A 94 18.63 19.42 19.68
CA MET A 94 19.48 18.29 20.04
C MET A 94 19.23 17.09 19.13
N VAL A 95 20.30 16.35 18.86
CA VAL A 95 20.26 15.15 18.02
C VAL A 95 20.90 13.96 18.72
N ASP A 96 20.45 12.78 18.37
CA ASP A 96 20.96 11.51 18.86
C ASP A 96 22.25 11.04 18.12
N ASN A 97 22.69 9.81 18.41
CA ASN A 97 23.84 9.16 17.76
C ASN A 97 23.73 9.06 16.25
N THR A 98 22.50 9.02 15.71
CA THR A 98 22.21 8.91 14.28
C THR A 98 21.90 10.25 13.63
N ARG A 99 22.10 11.36 14.39
CA ARG A 99 21.71 12.73 14.04
C ARG A 99 20.20 12.91 13.87
N GLN A 100 19.38 12.05 14.49
CA GLN A 100 17.94 12.21 14.52
C GLN A 100 17.55 13.19 15.63
N SER A 101 16.70 14.16 15.30
CA SER A 101 16.05 15.05 16.27
C SER A 101 14.77 14.42 16.82
N ALA A 102 14.17 15.02 17.84
CA ALA A 102 12.88 14.60 18.37
C ALA A 102 11.77 14.57 17.29
N LEU A 103 11.84 15.46 16.26
CA LEU A 103 10.94 15.44 15.09
C LEU A 103 11.04 14.15 14.28
N HIS A 104 12.26 13.67 14.05
CA HIS A 104 12.49 12.40 13.32
C HIS A 104 11.87 11.23 14.06
N ILE A 105 12.11 11.18 15.39
CA ILE A 105 11.62 10.10 16.26
C ILE A 105 10.09 10.12 16.33
N ALA A 106 9.47 11.29 16.51
CA ALA A 106 8.02 11.43 16.55
C ALA A 106 7.37 11.02 15.22
N ALA A 107 7.93 11.46 14.09
CA ALA A 107 7.45 11.12 12.76
C ALA A 107 7.59 9.63 12.44
N ARG A 108 8.72 9.02 12.84
CA ARG A 108 9.00 7.58 12.67
C ARG A 108 8.03 6.71 13.47
N ASN A 109 7.68 7.11 14.68
CA ASN A 109 6.83 6.32 15.59
C ASN A 109 5.34 6.72 15.54
N ASP A 110 4.94 7.54 14.54
CA ASP A 110 3.57 8.04 14.34
C ASP A 110 2.97 8.73 15.57
N LYS A 111 3.80 9.48 16.31
CA LYS A 111 3.38 10.21 17.51
C LYS A 111 2.87 11.59 17.14
N VAL A 112 1.66 11.62 16.57
CA VAL A 112 1.05 12.81 15.95
C VAL A 112 0.94 13.98 16.90
N ASP A 113 0.48 13.74 18.15
CA ASP A 113 0.30 14.80 19.15
C ASP A 113 1.61 15.48 19.51
N VAL A 114 2.68 14.68 19.68
CA VAL A 114 4.03 15.22 19.97
C VAL A 114 4.59 15.91 18.73
N LEU A 115 4.40 15.34 17.54
CA LEU A 115 4.88 15.91 16.29
C LEU A 115 4.22 17.28 16.02
N GLU A 116 2.91 17.40 16.26
CA GLU A 116 2.19 18.67 16.15
C GLU A 116 2.71 19.71 17.15
N LEU A 117 2.97 19.27 18.39
CA LEU A 117 3.55 20.11 19.40
C LEU A 117 4.94 20.61 18.99
N LEU A 118 5.82 19.71 18.55
CA LEU A 118 7.18 20.03 18.10
C LEU A 118 7.17 21.04 16.96
N LEU A 119 6.31 20.86 15.96
CA LEU A 119 6.16 21.78 14.82
C LEU A 119 5.71 23.18 15.23
N LYS A 120 4.97 23.33 16.34
CA LYS A 120 4.57 24.63 16.90
C LYS A 120 5.74 25.36 17.56
N TYR A 121 6.66 24.62 18.21
CA TYR A 121 7.82 25.18 18.90
C TYR A 121 9.01 25.45 17.98
N VAL A 122 9.16 24.67 16.89
CA VAL A 122 10.22 24.88 15.90
C VAL A 122 9.91 26.11 15.07
N LEU A 123 10.74 27.13 15.13
CA LEU A 123 10.63 28.32 14.29
C LEU A 123 11.43 28.23 12.98
N PRO A 124 12.71 27.76 12.99
CA PRO A 124 13.51 27.68 11.78
C PRO A 124 13.06 26.56 10.83
N GLU A 125 13.03 26.86 9.53
CA GLU A 125 12.73 25.90 8.48
C GLU A 125 13.80 24.79 8.39
N GLU A 126 15.04 25.12 8.74
CA GLU A 126 16.19 24.22 8.72
C GLU A 126 15.98 23.02 9.65
N ILE A 127 15.42 23.24 10.83
CA ILE A 127 15.21 22.20 11.84
C ILE A 127 14.10 21.23 11.38
N VAL A 128 13.02 21.76 10.76
CA VAL A 128 11.93 20.93 10.23
C VAL A 128 12.40 20.01 9.12
N ASN A 129 13.40 20.45 8.33
CA ASN A 129 13.98 19.73 7.21
C ASN A 129 15.37 19.15 7.53
N GLN A 130 15.76 19.12 8.80
CA GLN A 130 17.05 18.58 9.22
C GLN A 130 17.19 17.14 8.72
N GLN A 131 18.37 16.83 8.21
CA GLN A 131 18.71 15.50 7.72
C GLN A 131 19.49 14.71 8.78
N ASP A 132 19.12 13.47 8.99
CA ASP A 132 19.84 12.54 9.83
C ASP A 132 21.14 12.04 9.15
N ARG A 133 21.80 11.02 9.73
CA ARG A 133 23.04 10.47 9.20
C ARG A 133 22.87 9.87 7.79
N ASP A 134 21.70 9.34 7.45
CA ASP A 134 21.38 8.75 6.15
C ASP A 134 20.79 9.78 5.17
N GLY A 135 20.74 11.06 5.56
CA GLY A 135 20.13 12.13 4.77
C GLY A 135 18.60 12.17 4.84
N ASN A 136 17.98 11.36 5.68
CA ASN A 136 16.52 11.35 5.81
C ASN A 136 16.03 12.52 6.66
N THR A 137 14.98 13.21 6.20
CA THR A 137 14.24 14.20 7.00
C THR A 137 13.13 13.50 7.81
N PRO A 138 12.48 14.17 8.77
CA PRO A 138 11.30 13.62 9.45
C PRO A 138 10.22 13.12 8.48
N LEU A 139 10.01 13.81 7.35
CA LEU A 139 9.08 13.37 6.31
C LEU A 139 9.50 12.05 5.64
N HIS A 140 10.80 11.83 5.41
CA HIS A 140 11.31 10.56 4.88
C HIS A 140 11.00 9.40 5.82
N HIS A 141 11.20 9.57 7.13
CA HIS A 141 10.89 8.54 8.12
C HIS A 141 9.39 8.22 8.18
N ALA A 142 8.52 9.23 8.22
CA ALA A 142 7.08 9.04 8.20
C ALA A 142 6.60 8.33 6.93
N ALA A 143 7.11 8.75 5.77
CA ALA A 143 6.75 8.19 4.47
C ALA A 143 7.26 6.75 4.27
N LYS A 144 8.50 6.45 4.72
CA LYS A 144 9.11 5.12 4.66
C LYS A 144 8.30 4.06 5.43
N LEU A 145 7.69 4.45 6.55
CA LEU A 145 6.89 3.56 7.40
C LEU A 145 5.39 3.66 7.11
N LEU A 146 4.99 4.44 6.09
CA LEU A 146 3.60 4.67 5.70
C LEU A 146 2.74 5.25 6.84
N ASN A 147 3.34 6.01 7.74
CA ASN A 147 2.70 6.71 8.84
C ASN A 147 1.85 7.86 8.30
N ARG A 148 0.61 7.55 7.92
CA ARG A 148 -0.26 8.47 7.18
C ARG A 148 -0.51 9.76 7.92
N GLN A 149 -0.82 9.69 9.23
CA GLN A 149 -1.18 10.88 10.02
C GLN A 149 0.01 11.82 10.15
N SER A 150 1.18 11.30 10.53
CA SER A 150 2.42 12.08 10.62
C SER A 150 2.85 12.66 9.28
N THR A 151 2.72 11.88 8.18
CA THR A 151 3.06 12.35 6.84
C THR A 151 2.14 13.50 6.41
N MET A 152 0.83 13.39 6.62
CA MET A 152 -0.12 14.44 6.27
C MET A 152 0.09 15.70 7.10
N LEU A 153 0.39 15.54 8.40
CA LEU A 153 0.70 16.65 9.28
C LEU A 153 1.93 17.43 8.78
N LEU A 154 3.01 16.71 8.44
CA LEU A 154 4.23 17.30 7.89
C LEU A 154 3.98 17.98 6.53
N LEU A 155 3.22 17.35 5.62
CA LEU A 155 2.91 17.94 4.31
C LEU A 155 2.04 19.20 4.40
N ASN A 156 1.22 19.33 5.44
CA ASN A 156 0.41 20.52 5.66
C ASN A 156 1.25 21.71 6.18
N ASP A 157 2.41 21.46 6.76
CA ASP A 157 3.32 22.52 7.16
C ASP A 157 4.07 23.06 5.93
N ARG A 158 3.95 24.37 5.68
CA ARG A 158 4.55 25.04 4.51
C ARG A 158 6.08 25.05 4.52
N ARG A 159 6.69 24.88 5.68
CA ARG A 159 8.15 24.85 5.87
C ARG A 159 8.76 23.53 5.41
N VAL A 160 8.00 22.45 5.40
CA VAL A 160 8.48 21.13 4.96
C VAL A 160 8.76 21.13 3.46
N LYS A 161 9.93 20.59 3.07
CA LYS A 161 10.41 20.46 1.70
C LYS A 161 10.31 19.00 1.24
N PRO A 162 9.20 18.58 0.61
CA PRO A 162 8.98 17.17 0.24
C PRO A 162 9.88 16.68 -0.90
N TRP A 163 10.60 17.58 -1.58
CA TRP A 163 11.51 17.27 -2.69
C TRP A 163 12.97 17.02 -2.26
N LEU A 164 13.28 17.11 -0.98
CA LEU A 164 14.63 16.83 -0.52
C LEU A 164 14.98 15.36 -0.78
N LEU A 165 16.24 15.13 -1.13
CA LEU A 165 16.81 13.81 -1.37
C LEU A 165 17.58 13.36 -0.13
N ASN A 166 17.49 12.08 0.18
CA ASN A 166 18.37 11.43 1.15
C ASN A 166 19.71 11.01 0.49
N GLN A 167 20.57 10.26 1.19
CA GLN A 167 21.84 9.78 0.62
C GLN A 167 21.65 8.76 -0.50
N ASP A 168 20.52 8.05 -0.54
CA ASP A 168 20.16 7.11 -1.60
C ASP A 168 19.53 7.79 -2.82
N GLU A 169 19.53 9.14 -2.85
CA GLU A 169 18.87 9.96 -3.87
C GLU A 169 17.35 9.74 -3.94
N ASP A 170 16.72 9.28 -2.85
CA ASP A 170 15.28 9.09 -2.76
C ASP A 170 14.59 10.29 -2.11
N THR A 171 13.44 10.68 -2.65
CA THR A 171 12.48 11.56 -1.96
C THR A 171 11.62 10.76 -0.97
N ALA A 172 10.95 11.45 -0.06
CA ALA A 172 9.96 10.83 0.83
C ALA A 172 8.87 10.05 0.05
N PHE A 173 8.46 10.58 -1.11
CA PHE A 173 7.54 9.88 -2.02
C PHE A 173 8.15 8.58 -2.55
N ALA A 174 9.40 8.59 -3.01
CA ALA A 174 10.07 7.39 -3.51
C ALA A 174 10.18 6.29 -2.44
N LEU A 175 10.52 6.68 -1.19
CA LEU A 175 10.56 5.74 -0.06
C LEU A 175 9.20 5.14 0.26
N SER A 176 8.11 5.93 0.24
CA SER A 176 6.76 5.42 0.47
C SER A 176 6.34 4.41 -0.61
N CYS A 177 6.76 4.63 -1.85
CA CYS A 177 6.51 3.71 -2.96
C CYS A 177 7.24 2.38 -2.80
N ARG A 178 8.46 2.38 -2.23
CA ARG A 178 9.21 1.14 -1.94
C ARG A 178 8.57 0.36 -0.80
N ALA A 179 8.05 1.02 0.22
CA ALA A 179 7.45 0.38 1.38
C ALA A 179 6.12 -0.35 1.05
N GLY A 180 5.29 0.22 0.16
CA GLY A 180 3.95 -0.30 -0.18
C GLY A 180 3.92 -1.36 -1.30
N ILE A 181 5.02 -2.07 -1.62
CA ILE A 181 5.09 -2.97 -2.78
C ILE A 181 4.20 -4.21 -2.66
N PHE A 182 3.85 -4.67 -1.46
CA PHE A 182 3.26 -6.00 -1.26
C PHE A 182 1.74 -6.06 -1.06
N GLU A 183 1.08 -5.02 -0.52
CA GLU A 183 -0.39 -4.98 -0.38
C GLU A 183 -0.90 -3.54 -0.48
N MET A 184 -1.47 -3.17 -1.61
CA MET A 184 -2.07 -1.84 -1.79
C MET A 184 -3.33 -1.67 -0.96
N ASN A 185 -3.23 -1.01 0.19
CA ASN A 185 -4.38 -0.47 0.91
C ASN A 185 -4.81 0.88 0.29
N VAL A 186 -6.11 1.18 0.32
CA VAL A 186 -6.66 2.45 -0.26
C VAL A 186 -6.07 3.68 0.45
N ASP A 187 -5.82 3.55 1.75
CA ASP A 187 -5.25 4.63 2.56
C ASP A 187 -3.82 4.98 2.15
N GLU A 188 -3.02 4.00 1.71
CA GLU A 188 -1.67 4.19 1.16
C GLU A 188 -1.71 4.89 -0.19
N MET A 189 -2.70 4.59 -1.02
CA MET A 189 -2.84 5.21 -2.33
C MET A 189 -3.17 6.70 -2.25
N ASP A 190 -3.94 7.11 -1.24
CA ASP A 190 -4.24 8.52 -0.99
C ASP A 190 -3.02 9.25 -0.42
N LEU A 191 -2.24 8.61 0.44
CA LEU A 191 -0.97 9.12 0.91
C LEU A 191 0.01 9.39 -0.25
N TRP A 192 0.14 8.45 -1.19
CA TRP A 192 1.00 8.63 -2.37
C TRP A 192 0.53 9.76 -3.29
N LYS A 193 -0.77 9.91 -3.49
CA LYS A 193 -1.32 11.03 -4.28
C LYS A 193 -0.97 12.38 -3.67
N GLU A 194 -1.14 12.51 -2.35
CA GLU A 194 -0.82 13.76 -1.65
C GLU A 194 0.69 14.03 -1.64
N LEU A 195 1.54 13.04 -1.35
CA LEU A 195 3.00 13.18 -1.43
C LEU A 195 3.42 13.66 -2.83
N LYS A 196 2.96 12.98 -3.88
CA LYS A 196 3.25 13.35 -5.26
C LYS A 196 2.75 14.75 -5.63
N LYS A 197 1.55 15.11 -5.18
CA LYS A 197 0.95 16.42 -5.43
C LYS A 197 1.76 17.54 -4.77
N HIS A 198 2.18 17.34 -3.51
CA HIS A 198 2.99 18.31 -2.80
C HIS A 198 4.40 18.42 -3.38
N GLU A 199 5.03 17.31 -3.74
CA GLU A 199 6.30 17.27 -4.45
C GLU A 199 6.21 18.07 -5.77
N SER A 200 5.23 17.78 -6.63
CA SER A 200 5.06 18.46 -7.92
C SER A 200 4.71 19.93 -7.80
N ARG A 201 3.86 20.32 -6.85
CA ARG A 201 3.45 21.72 -6.67
C ARG A 201 4.58 22.64 -6.19
N ARG A 202 5.49 22.11 -5.37
CA ARG A 202 6.57 22.88 -4.80
C ARG A 202 7.86 22.82 -5.62
N HIS A 203 7.93 21.89 -6.59
CA HIS A 203 9.11 21.67 -7.43
C HIS A 203 9.13 22.50 -8.71
N ASN A 204 8.15 23.37 -8.97
CA ASN A 204 8.04 24.18 -10.19
C ASN A 204 9.17 25.22 -10.37
N GLN A 205 10.26 25.14 -9.59
CA GLN A 205 11.43 26.01 -9.74
C GLN A 205 12.72 25.30 -10.18
N GLN A 206 12.77 23.98 -10.24
CA GLN A 206 13.94 23.28 -10.82
C GLN A 206 13.49 22.02 -11.55
N VAL A 207 13.54 22.07 -12.86
CA VAL A 207 13.27 20.96 -13.78
C VAL A 207 14.35 19.88 -13.59
N LEU A 208 14.08 18.91 -12.74
CA LEU A 208 14.72 17.60 -12.89
C LEU A 208 13.88 16.82 -13.90
N THR A 209 14.51 16.48 -15.01
CA THR A 209 13.92 15.80 -16.14
C THR A 209 13.17 14.54 -15.68
N GLU A 210 11.93 14.41 -16.14
CA GLU A 210 10.99 13.31 -15.92
C GLU A 210 11.58 11.90 -16.20
N GLN A 211 12.77 11.83 -16.74
CA GLN A 211 13.50 10.61 -17.10
C GLN A 211 14.26 9.95 -15.94
N GLN A 212 14.62 10.67 -14.86
CA GLN A 212 15.41 10.12 -13.75
C GLN A 212 14.56 9.53 -12.62
N PHE A 213 13.29 9.89 -12.51
CA PHE A 213 12.39 9.39 -11.47
C PHE A 213 11.28 8.49 -12.03
N ARG A 214 11.66 7.26 -12.39
CA ARG A 214 10.66 6.17 -12.48
C ARG A 214 10.70 5.39 -11.17
N PRO A 215 9.74 5.61 -10.25
CA PRO A 215 9.73 4.93 -8.95
C PRO A 215 9.70 3.41 -9.12
N LEU A 216 10.31 2.67 -8.19
CA LEU A 216 10.34 1.20 -8.22
C LEU A 216 8.95 0.56 -8.27
N TRP A 217 7.92 1.21 -7.71
CA TRP A 217 6.53 0.75 -7.85
C TRP A 217 6.06 0.75 -9.31
N TYR A 218 6.57 1.68 -10.13
CA TYR A 218 6.31 1.66 -11.58
C TYR A 218 6.88 0.38 -12.20
N TRP A 219 8.05 -0.07 -11.74
CA TRP A 219 8.65 -1.33 -12.15
C TRP A 219 7.92 -2.54 -11.55
N GLY A 220 7.54 -2.53 -10.28
CA GLY A 220 6.75 -3.59 -9.63
C GLY A 220 5.37 -3.71 -10.28
N ARG A 221 4.67 -2.61 -10.48
CA ARG A 221 3.39 -2.56 -11.19
C ARG A 221 3.55 -2.95 -12.67
N ARG A 222 4.64 -2.53 -13.30
CA ARG A 222 4.99 -2.94 -14.67
C ARG A 222 5.25 -4.43 -14.73
N THR A 223 6.03 -4.99 -13.82
CA THR A 223 6.33 -6.43 -13.75
C THR A 223 5.05 -7.23 -13.52
N TYR A 224 4.20 -6.84 -12.58
CA TYR A 224 2.89 -7.47 -12.34
C TYR A 224 1.97 -7.36 -13.56
N MET A 225 1.86 -6.18 -14.17
CA MET A 225 1.07 -5.98 -15.39
C MET A 225 1.61 -6.79 -16.57
N VAL A 226 2.94 -6.79 -16.77
CA VAL A 226 3.58 -7.58 -17.83
C VAL A 226 3.36 -9.07 -17.57
N SER A 227 3.56 -9.57 -16.36
CA SER A 227 3.30 -10.96 -16.00
C SER A 227 1.83 -11.33 -16.18
N SER A 228 0.89 -10.47 -15.78
CA SER A 228 -0.54 -10.69 -15.99
C SER A 228 -0.91 -10.69 -17.46
N VAL A 229 -0.35 -9.78 -18.26
CA VAL A 229 -0.56 -9.75 -19.73
C VAL A 229 -0.03 -11.01 -20.38
N VAL A 230 1.18 -11.45 -20.01
CA VAL A 230 1.81 -12.68 -20.57
C VAL A 230 1.01 -13.93 -20.21
N ILE A 231 0.57 -14.08 -18.96
CA ILE A 231 -0.26 -15.20 -18.52
C ILE A 231 -1.59 -15.22 -19.28
N ASN A 232 -2.26 -14.08 -19.36
CA ASN A 232 -3.54 -13.96 -20.07
C ASN A 232 -3.39 -14.21 -21.57
N LEU A 233 -2.31 -13.76 -22.17
CA LEU A 233 -1.99 -14.02 -23.58
C LEU A 233 -1.80 -15.52 -23.83
N PHE A 234 -1.06 -16.20 -22.94
CA PHE A 234 -0.84 -17.64 -23.02
C PHE A 234 -2.17 -18.40 -22.90
N VAL A 235 -2.99 -18.07 -21.90
CA VAL A 235 -4.31 -18.70 -21.70
C VAL A 235 -5.21 -18.48 -22.89
N ALA A 236 -5.30 -17.25 -23.41
CA ALA A 236 -6.13 -16.93 -24.58
C ALA A 236 -5.67 -17.66 -25.86
N ALA A 237 -4.36 -17.78 -26.06
CA ALA A 237 -3.79 -18.53 -27.19
C ALA A 237 -4.10 -20.04 -27.09
N MET A 238 -3.92 -20.63 -25.91
CA MET A 238 -4.27 -22.04 -25.67
C MET A 238 -5.76 -22.32 -25.90
N MET A 239 -6.64 -21.40 -25.42
CA MET A 239 -8.09 -21.52 -25.64
C MET A 239 -8.45 -21.40 -27.13
N SER A 240 -7.81 -20.49 -27.85
CA SER A 240 -8.04 -20.34 -29.30
C SER A 240 -7.64 -21.59 -30.06
N MET A 241 -6.48 -22.18 -29.77
CA MET A 241 -6.04 -23.45 -30.39
C MET A 241 -6.97 -24.62 -30.07
N ALA A 242 -7.37 -24.75 -28.78
CA ALA A 242 -8.27 -25.83 -28.36
C ALA A 242 -9.64 -25.74 -29.06
N THR A 243 -10.22 -24.54 -29.10
CA THR A 243 -11.54 -24.34 -29.76
C THR A 243 -11.48 -24.53 -31.29
N PHE A 244 -10.36 -24.14 -31.92
CA PHE A 244 -10.11 -24.38 -33.32
C PHE A 244 -10.01 -25.90 -33.61
N ALA A 245 -9.24 -26.65 -32.82
CA ALA A 245 -9.13 -28.10 -32.99
C ALA A 245 -10.47 -28.82 -32.83
N VAL A 246 -11.29 -28.38 -31.86
CA VAL A 246 -12.67 -28.91 -31.68
C VAL A 246 -13.59 -28.58 -32.83
N THR A 247 -13.39 -27.44 -33.53
CA THR A 247 -14.15 -27.08 -34.73
C THR A 247 -13.89 -28.07 -35.88
N LEU A 248 -12.66 -28.55 -36.00
CA LEU A 248 -12.28 -29.54 -37.02
C LEU A 248 -12.74 -30.94 -36.66
N ALA A 249 -12.81 -31.28 -35.38
CA ALA A 249 -13.24 -32.59 -34.89
C ALA A 249 -14.71 -32.55 -34.43
N VAL A 250 -15.62 -32.46 -35.40
CA VAL A 250 -17.07 -32.34 -35.13
C VAL A 250 -17.59 -33.61 -34.44
N PRO A 251 -18.30 -33.48 -33.30
CA PRO A 251 -18.90 -34.61 -32.61
C PRO A 251 -19.91 -35.31 -33.52
N GLY A 252 -19.81 -36.65 -33.63
CA GLY A 252 -20.66 -37.48 -34.44
C GLY A 252 -20.23 -37.64 -35.92
N GLY A 253 -19.15 -36.95 -36.36
CA GLY A 253 -18.58 -37.08 -37.68
C GLY A 253 -19.37 -36.41 -38.80
N TYR A 254 -18.84 -36.56 -40.03
CA TYR A 254 -19.42 -36.00 -41.26
C TYR A 254 -20.00 -37.10 -42.14
N SER A 255 -21.08 -36.82 -42.85
CA SER A 255 -21.61 -37.70 -43.92
C SER A 255 -20.64 -37.74 -45.09
N GLN A 256 -20.25 -38.90 -45.52
CA GLN A 256 -19.35 -39.10 -46.68
C GLN A 256 -19.94 -38.58 -48.00
N GLN A 257 -21.28 -38.56 -48.13
CA GLN A 257 -21.96 -38.15 -49.34
C GLN A 257 -22.21 -36.64 -49.45
N SER A 258 -22.51 -35.97 -48.32
CA SER A 258 -22.91 -34.55 -48.32
C SER A 258 -21.89 -33.63 -47.68
N GLY A 259 -20.85 -34.18 -46.99
CA GLY A 259 -19.90 -33.38 -46.24
C GLY A 259 -20.49 -32.62 -45.02
N THR A 260 -21.76 -32.87 -44.70
CA THR A 260 -22.46 -32.21 -43.60
C THR A 260 -22.33 -33.02 -42.30
N ALA A 261 -22.38 -32.34 -41.15
CA ALA A 261 -22.36 -33.01 -39.85
C ALA A 261 -23.59 -33.90 -39.67
N ILE A 262 -23.40 -35.19 -39.36
CA ILE A 262 -24.47 -36.19 -39.22
C ILE A 262 -25.48 -35.74 -38.14
N VAL A 263 -25.03 -35.09 -37.10
CA VAL A 263 -25.85 -34.66 -35.94
C VAL A 263 -26.30 -33.18 -36.06
N GLY A 264 -26.15 -32.55 -37.24
CA GLY A 264 -26.39 -31.11 -37.46
C GLY A 264 -27.81 -30.61 -37.12
N HIS A 265 -28.81 -31.48 -37.18
CA HIS A 265 -30.20 -31.15 -36.86
C HIS A 265 -30.52 -31.10 -35.37
N HIS A 266 -29.67 -31.68 -34.52
CA HIS A 266 -29.88 -31.71 -33.07
C HIS A 266 -29.62 -30.35 -32.41
N LEU A 267 -30.51 -29.93 -31.47
CA LEU A 267 -30.37 -28.69 -30.73
C LEU A 267 -29.01 -28.62 -30.00
N ALA A 268 -28.56 -29.73 -29.44
CA ALA A 268 -27.28 -29.84 -28.75
C ALA A 268 -26.09 -29.51 -29.68
N PHE A 269 -26.16 -29.92 -30.97
CA PHE A 269 -25.14 -29.58 -31.94
C PHE A 269 -25.12 -28.06 -32.26
N LYS A 270 -26.27 -27.42 -32.33
CA LYS A 270 -26.38 -25.97 -32.54
C LYS A 270 -25.77 -25.21 -31.35
N ILE A 271 -26.06 -25.64 -30.13
CA ILE A 271 -25.47 -25.07 -28.90
C ILE A 271 -23.94 -25.25 -28.90
N PHE A 272 -23.46 -26.45 -29.24
CA PHE A 272 -22.03 -26.75 -29.38
C PHE A 272 -21.36 -25.78 -30.38
N ALA A 273 -21.90 -25.68 -31.61
CA ALA A 273 -21.32 -24.87 -32.67
C ALA A 273 -21.27 -23.37 -32.30
N VAL A 274 -22.37 -22.83 -31.78
CA VAL A 274 -22.46 -21.43 -31.34
C VAL A 274 -21.51 -21.18 -30.15
N GLY A 275 -21.52 -22.04 -29.15
CA GLY A 275 -20.64 -21.90 -27.95
C GLY A 275 -19.16 -21.96 -28.33
N ASN A 276 -18.77 -22.88 -29.24
CA ASN A 276 -17.40 -22.99 -29.70
C ASN A 276 -16.96 -21.76 -30.51
N THR A 277 -17.83 -21.24 -31.37
CA THR A 277 -17.56 -20.01 -32.13
C THR A 277 -17.40 -18.79 -31.23
N ILE A 278 -18.26 -18.60 -30.23
CA ILE A 278 -18.16 -17.50 -29.28
C ILE A 278 -16.84 -17.60 -28.47
N SER A 279 -16.47 -18.80 -28.02
CA SER A 279 -15.22 -19.03 -27.32
C SER A 279 -13.99 -18.72 -28.18
N MET A 280 -13.99 -19.13 -29.43
CA MET A 280 -12.92 -18.87 -30.40
C MET A 280 -12.79 -17.37 -30.68
N CYS A 281 -13.88 -16.69 -30.96
CA CYS A 281 -13.88 -15.24 -31.22
C CYS A 281 -13.46 -14.43 -29.97
N GLY A 282 -13.93 -14.82 -28.79
CA GLY A 282 -13.58 -14.16 -27.54
C GLY A 282 -12.09 -14.31 -27.21
N SER A 283 -11.54 -15.52 -27.37
CA SER A 283 -10.11 -15.77 -27.09
C SER A 283 -9.19 -15.05 -28.11
N THR A 284 -9.51 -15.08 -29.39
CA THR A 284 -8.75 -14.36 -30.46
C THR A 284 -8.83 -12.85 -30.28
N SER A 285 -10.00 -12.31 -29.95
CA SER A 285 -10.14 -10.87 -29.61
C SER A 285 -9.30 -10.48 -28.40
N THR A 286 -9.23 -11.33 -27.39
CA THR A 286 -8.37 -11.09 -26.22
C THR A 286 -6.89 -11.06 -26.59
N VAL A 287 -6.42 -11.97 -27.42
CA VAL A 287 -5.03 -11.95 -27.93
C VAL A 287 -4.73 -10.63 -28.62
N LEU A 288 -5.61 -10.16 -29.51
CA LEU A 288 -5.42 -8.88 -30.20
C LEU A 288 -5.39 -7.69 -29.24
N VAL A 289 -6.30 -7.63 -28.26
CA VAL A 289 -6.31 -6.57 -27.24
C VAL A 289 -5.04 -6.58 -26.41
N LEU A 290 -4.57 -7.74 -25.97
CA LEU A 290 -3.36 -7.87 -25.16
C LEU A 290 -2.09 -7.56 -25.98
N CYS A 291 -2.00 -7.95 -27.24
CA CYS A 291 -0.91 -7.57 -28.14
C CYS A 291 -0.87 -6.05 -28.36
N TYR A 292 -2.01 -5.42 -28.56
CA TYR A 292 -2.11 -3.96 -28.68
C TYR A 292 -1.69 -3.25 -27.39
N LEU A 293 -2.06 -3.78 -26.22
CA LEU A 293 -1.64 -3.25 -24.92
C LEU A 293 -0.13 -3.38 -24.69
N SER A 294 0.48 -4.44 -25.19
CA SER A 294 1.93 -4.64 -25.12
C SER A 294 2.70 -3.59 -25.91
N TRP A 295 2.13 -3.08 -27.02
CA TRP A 295 2.79 -2.10 -27.88
C TRP A 295 2.62 -0.65 -27.37
N LYS A 296 1.45 -0.28 -26.86
CA LYS A 296 1.13 1.14 -26.56
C LYS A 296 0.92 1.38 -25.07
N TYR A 297 2.00 1.76 -24.38
CA TYR A 297 1.98 2.16 -22.97
C TYR A 297 1.38 3.58 -22.79
N HIS A 298 0.08 3.69 -22.54
CA HIS A 298 -0.56 4.94 -22.10
C HIS A 298 -1.73 4.70 -21.12
N GLY A 299 -1.94 5.63 -20.23
CA GLY A 299 -2.78 5.77 -19.02
C GLY A 299 -4.07 4.96 -18.80
N GLN A 300 -4.57 4.16 -19.75
CA GLN A 300 -5.80 3.37 -19.60
C GLN A 300 -5.58 1.85 -19.61
N VAL A 301 -4.34 1.41 -19.34
CA VAL A 301 -3.97 -0.03 -19.43
C VAL A 301 -4.80 -0.88 -18.48
N LEU A 302 -5.08 -0.40 -17.27
CA LEU A 302 -5.83 -1.17 -16.27
C LEU A 302 -7.27 -1.47 -16.70
N THR A 303 -7.97 -0.49 -17.26
CA THR A 303 -9.35 -0.67 -17.72
C THR A 303 -9.41 -1.69 -18.87
N ARG A 304 -8.47 -1.62 -19.80
CA ARG A 304 -8.38 -2.55 -20.93
C ARG A 304 -8.00 -3.96 -20.50
N LEU A 305 -7.12 -4.10 -19.51
CA LEU A 305 -6.77 -5.40 -18.91
C LEU A 305 -7.97 -6.06 -18.24
N ILE A 306 -8.83 -5.27 -17.59
CA ILE A 306 -10.08 -5.76 -16.99
C ILE A 306 -11.02 -6.29 -18.09
N TRP A 307 -11.19 -5.55 -19.19
CA TRP A 307 -11.99 -6.01 -20.31
C TRP A 307 -11.43 -7.28 -20.95
N ALA A 308 -10.11 -7.38 -21.11
CA ALA A 308 -9.45 -8.59 -21.57
C ALA A 308 -9.72 -9.78 -20.66
N ASN A 309 -9.63 -9.60 -19.34
CA ASN A 309 -9.96 -10.64 -18.36
C ASN A 309 -11.43 -11.08 -18.43
N MET A 310 -12.36 -10.14 -18.62
CA MET A 310 -13.79 -10.46 -18.80
C MET A 310 -14.03 -11.29 -20.08
N LEU A 311 -13.35 -10.96 -21.18
CA LEU A 311 -13.42 -11.73 -22.40
C LEU A 311 -12.86 -13.16 -22.25
N ILE A 312 -11.75 -13.33 -21.49
CA ILE A 312 -11.20 -14.65 -21.19
C ILE A 312 -12.21 -15.48 -20.39
N VAL A 313 -12.80 -14.91 -19.34
CA VAL A 313 -13.78 -15.60 -18.50
C VAL A 313 -14.98 -16.04 -19.35
N LEU A 314 -15.49 -15.16 -20.21
CA LEU A 314 -16.58 -15.49 -21.13
C LEU A 314 -16.20 -16.61 -22.10
N SER A 315 -15.00 -16.56 -22.68
CA SER A 315 -14.48 -17.60 -23.58
C SER A 315 -14.35 -18.95 -22.87
N VAL A 316 -13.86 -18.98 -21.63
CA VAL A 316 -13.74 -20.21 -20.84
C VAL A 316 -15.12 -20.80 -20.55
N LEU A 317 -16.08 -19.97 -20.13
CA LEU A 317 -17.44 -20.44 -19.82
C LEU A 317 -18.13 -21.02 -21.07
N THR A 318 -18.02 -20.35 -22.19
CA THR A 318 -18.62 -20.84 -23.48
C THR A 318 -17.91 -22.09 -24.00
N ALA A 319 -16.59 -22.21 -23.80
CA ALA A 319 -15.84 -23.43 -24.10
C ALA A 319 -16.27 -24.62 -23.26
N ILE A 320 -16.52 -24.42 -21.96
CA ILE A 320 -17.02 -25.48 -21.06
C ILE A 320 -18.40 -25.96 -21.53
N VAL A 321 -19.31 -25.03 -21.86
CA VAL A 321 -20.64 -25.39 -22.40
C VAL A 321 -20.52 -26.16 -23.71
N SER A 322 -19.65 -25.71 -24.61
CA SER A 322 -19.38 -26.39 -25.87
C SER A 322 -18.83 -27.80 -25.67
N MET A 323 -17.84 -27.95 -24.76
CA MET A 323 -17.27 -29.25 -24.44
C MET A 323 -18.32 -30.21 -23.84
N LEU A 324 -19.14 -29.74 -22.89
CA LEU A 324 -20.19 -30.60 -22.29
C LEU A 324 -21.24 -31.03 -23.31
N THR A 325 -21.62 -30.15 -24.23
CA THR A 325 -22.56 -30.50 -25.33
C THR A 325 -21.94 -31.47 -26.35
N ALA A 326 -20.63 -31.33 -26.62
CA ALA A 326 -19.91 -32.28 -27.47
C ALA A 326 -19.88 -33.69 -26.85
N VAL A 327 -19.54 -33.75 -25.54
CA VAL A 327 -19.52 -35.01 -24.79
C VAL A 327 -20.93 -35.64 -24.71
N TYR A 328 -21.97 -34.82 -24.56
CA TYR A 328 -23.35 -35.30 -24.60
C TYR A 328 -23.65 -35.94 -25.96
N LEU A 329 -23.34 -35.30 -27.06
CA LEU A 329 -23.59 -35.80 -28.42
C LEU A 329 -22.88 -37.12 -28.70
N THR A 330 -21.71 -37.34 -28.12
CA THR A 330 -20.95 -38.58 -28.32
C THR A 330 -21.41 -39.73 -27.44
N ILE A 331 -21.85 -39.48 -26.21
CA ILE A 331 -22.19 -40.52 -25.21
C ILE A 331 -23.69 -40.83 -25.20
N ALA A 332 -24.57 -39.84 -25.46
CA ALA A 332 -26.03 -40.05 -25.39
C ALA A 332 -26.57 -41.18 -26.26
N PRO A 333 -26.04 -41.44 -27.49
CA PRO A 333 -26.47 -42.57 -28.31
C PRO A 333 -26.16 -43.94 -27.67
N VAL A 334 -25.10 -44.02 -26.84
CA VAL A 334 -24.67 -45.27 -26.19
C VAL A 334 -25.38 -45.46 -24.84
N SER A 335 -25.37 -44.39 -24.00
CA SER A 335 -26.02 -44.42 -22.70
C SER A 335 -26.42 -43.02 -22.23
N ARG A 336 -27.72 -42.75 -22.19
CA ARG A 336 -28.25 -41.46 -21.71
C ARG A 336 -27.92 -41.20 -20.26
N PHE A 337 -27.94 -42.22 -19.39
CA PHE A 337 -27.61 -42.10 -17.98
C PHE A 337 -26.15 -41.65 -17.81
N LEU A 338 -25.21 -42.27 -18.48
CA LEU A 338 -23.79 -41.92 -18.42
C LEU A 338 -23.55 -40.47 -18.91
N ALA A 339 -24.25 -40.06 -19.97
CA ALA A 339 -24.16 -38.70 -20.48
C ALA A 339 -24.58 -37.66 -19.43
N TYR A 340 -25.66 -37.87 -18.70
CA TYR A 340 -26.10 -36.97 -17.66
C TYR A 340 -25.14 -36.93 -16.46
N VAL A 341 -24.55 -38.05 -16.04
CA VAL A 341 -23.55 -38.11 -14.97
C VAL A 341 -22.31 -37.29 -15.35
N VAL A 342 -21.79 -37.45 -16.58
CA VAL A 342 -20.61 -36.72 -17.03
C VAL A 342 -20.88 -35.21 -17.12
N ILE A 343 -22.08 -34.80 -17.58
CA ILE A 343 -22.48 -33.39 -17.59
C ILE A 343 -22.56 -32.82 -16.17
N ALA A 344 -23.16 -33.55 -15.23
CA ALA A 344 -23.28 -33.11 -13.85
C ALA A 344 -21.90 -32.89 -13.20
N ILE A 345 -20.97 -33.81 -13.42
CA ILE A 345 -19.57 -33.69 -12.96
C ILE A 345 -18.89 -32.49 -13.62
N GLY A 346 -18.99 -32.33 -14.95
CA GLY A 346 -18.34 -31.25 -15.66
C GLY A 346 -18.92 -29.87 -15.31
N ALA A 347 -20.22 -29.76 -15.06
CA ALA A 347 -20.87 -28.52 -14.64
C ALA A 347 -20.56 -28.14 -13.18
N SER A 348 -20.15 -29.10 -12.34
CA SER A 348 -19.83 -28.82 -10.93
C SER A 348 -18.52 -28.01 -10.78
N ALA A 349 -17.56 -28.15 -11.66
CA ALA A 349 -16.25 -27.47 -11.58
C ALA A 349 -16.37 -25.92 -11.67
N PRO A 350 -17.07 -25.31 -12.66
CA PRO A 350 -17.25 -23.87 -12.68
C PRO A 350 -18.09 -23.35 -11.50
N PHE A 351 -19.04 -24.14 -11.01
CA PHE A 351 -19.83 -23.79 -9.82
C PHE A 351 -18.97 -23.73 -8.55
N LEU A 352 -18.10 -24.73 -8.33
CA LEU A 352 -17.11 -24.73 -7.24
C LEU A 352 -16.16 -23.54 -7.34
N ALA A 353 -15.65 -23.23 -8.55
CA ALA A 353 -14.81 -22.07 -8.77
C ALA A 353 -15.53 -20.75 -8.42
N CYS A 354 -16.81 -20.60 -8.81
CA CYS A 354 -17.62 -19.44 -8.43
C CYS A 354 -17.85 -19.32 -6.91
N LEU A 355 -18.04 -20.43 -6.20
CA LEU A 355 -18.17 -20.43 -4.74
C LEU A 355 -16.88 -20.00 -4.03
N ILE A 356 -15.72 -20.48 -4.50
CA ILE A 356 -14.41 -20.09 -3.96
C ILE A 356 -14.16 -18.61 -4.22
N LEU A 357 -14.41 -18.12 -5.42
CA LEU A 357 -14.29 -16.72 -5.78
C LEU A 357 -15.24 -15.84 -4.98
N ARG A 358 -16.50 -16.27 -4.77
CA ARG A 358 -17.46 -15.54 -3.94
C ARG A 358 -16.98 -15.38 -2.50
N LYS A 359 -16.39 -16.42 -1.90
CA LYS A 359 -15.83 -16.38 -0.55
C LYS A 359 -14.61 -15.45 -0.46
N SER A 360 -13.83 -15.34 -1.52
CA SER A 360 -12.74 -14.37 -1.65
C SER A 360 -13.26 -12.93 -1.86
N LEU A 361 -14.35 -12.77 -2.59
CA LEU A 361 -14.99 -11.47 -2.88
C LEU A 361 -15.78 -10.92 -1.69
N THR A 362 -16.29 -11.73 -0.75
CA THR A 362 -17.01 -11.28 0.45
C THR A 362 -16.11 -10.79 1.57
N ARG A 363 -14.79 -11.03 1.52
CA ARG A 363 -13.83 -10.22 2.30
C ARG A 363 -13.77 -8.85 1.66
N LYS A 364 -14.53 -7.88 2.19
CA LYS A 364 -14.70 -6.45 1.86
C LYS A 364 -13.87 -6.02 0.63
N SER A 365 -14.44 -6.21 -0.52
CA SER A 365 -13.73 -6.42 -1.75
C SER A 365 -13.29 -5.13 -2.42
N LEU A 366 -12.10 -5.18 -2.94
CA LEU A 366 -11.59 -4.34 -4.02
C LEU A 366 -12.64 -4.01 -5.12
N PHE A 367 -13.64 -4.86 -5.34
CA PHE A 367 -14.67 -4.70 -6.36
C PHE A 367 -15.74 -3.63 -6.01
N THR A 368 -16.23 -3.55 -4.78
CA THR A 368 -17.16 -2.49 -4.34
C THR A 368 -16.47 -1.13 -4.24
N ARG A 369 -15.20 -1.11 -3.84
CA ARG A 369 -14.38 0.10 -3.88
C ARG A 369 -14.03 0.52 -5.32
N TRP A 370 -13.88 -0.42 -6.22
CA TRP A 370 -13.61 -0.17 -7.65
C TRP A 370 -14.83 0.43 -8.36
N ILE A 371 -16.05 -0.02 -8.07
CA ILE A 371 -17.30 0.58 -8.58
C ILE A 371 -17.49 1.99 -8.01
N GLY A 372 -17.18 2.22 -6.73
CA GLY A 372 -17.24 3.54 -6.10
C GLY A 372 -16.28 4.57 -6.73
N MET A 373 -15.10 4.14 -7.18
CA MET A 373 -14.16 5.03 -7.88
C MET A 373 -14.61 5.46 -9.28
N LYS A 374 -15.52 4.72 -9.93
CA LYS A 374 -16.06 5.08 -11.25
C LYS A 374 -17.22 6.08 -11.19
N LEU A 375 -17.80 6.29 -10.00
CA LEU A 375 -18.97 7.15 -9.82
C LEU A 375 -18.64 8.58 -9.34
N VAL A 376 -17.36 8.92 -9.20
CA VAL A 376 -16.97 10.33 -8.99
C VAL A 376 -16.86 10.99 -10.36
N PRO A 377 -17.77 11.93 -10.71
CA PRO A 377 -17.67 12.69 -11.95
C PRO A 377 -16.37 13.49 -11.94
N GLN A 378 -15.60 13.41 -13.00
CA GLN A 378 -14.55 14.39 -13.27
C GLN A 378 -15.27 15.74 -13.45
N GLY A 379 -15.20 16.60 -12.44
CA GLY A 379 -15.67 17.96 -12.52
C GLY A 379 -15.00 18.64 -13.69
N GLU A 380 -15.83 19.13 -14.59
CA GLU A 380 -15.49 19.98 -15.72
C GLU A 380 -14.62 21.14 -15.23
N THR A 381 -13.43 21.27 -15.79
CA THR A 381 -12.66 22.50 -15.72
C THR A 381 -13.38 23.55 -16.56
N GLY A 382 -14.25 24.31 -15.93
CA GLY A 382 -14.81 25.52 -16.53
C GLY A 382 -13.70 26.54 -16.74
N HIS A 383 -13.43 26.86 -17.98
CA HIS A 383 -12.79 28.08 -18.40
C HIS A 383 -13.73 29.30 -18.09
N THR A 384 -13.29 30.22 -17.29
CA THR A 384 -13.37 31.67 -17.51
C THR A 384 -12.29 32.36 -16.69
#